data_07fd162c8cf4e08cd1bf6d1367d3fc71
#
_entry.id   07fd162c8cf4e08cd1bf6d1367d3fc71
#
_cell.length_a   1.000
_cell.length_b   1.000
_cell.length_c   1.000
_cell.angle_alpha   90.00
_cell.angle_beta   90.00
_cell.angle_gamma   90.00
#
_symmetry.space_group_name_H-M   'P 1'
#
loop_
_entity.id
_entity.type
_entity.pdbx_description
1 polymer ?
#
loop_
_entity_poly.entity_id
_entity_poly.type
_entity_poly.pdbx_seq_one_letter_code
_entity_poly.pdbx_strand_id
1 'polypeptide(L)'
;MKKLTLLMPVIFAISSLIAQEKQGTAASSAQEIADKLSNPVANLISLPLQSNVDYGIGAHNGARYTLNVQPVIPVHLSPNWNLIARVVLPVIDQRDVTGEGNHEFGLSDATVTGFFAPSNSRNGFMWGFGPAFLVPTGTNDFLTTKKWGIGPSALVIKQVSGLTFGFLVNQLWSFAGDENRSDVNQMFLQPFFAKNFKSGAGLGVNAEITSNWIAHTTLATLNPIVTAVTRIGGQTISMAVGPRIPLSGPDELRAKLGLRGVLIFVFPK
;
A
#
# COMPACT_ATOMS: atom_id res chain seq x y z
N MET A 1 20.50 28.03 -12.34
CA MET A 1 20.60 26.85 -13.21
C MET A 1 21.57 25.82 -12.63
N LYS A 2 21.23 25.12 -11.56
CA LYS A 2 22.04 24.03 -10.97
C LYS A 2 21.11 23.14 -10.12
N LYS A 3 20.22 22.34 -10.71
CA LYS A 3 19.41 21.33 -9.97
C LYS A 3 18.93 20.17 -10.86
N LEU A 4 19.75 19.66 -11.78
CA LEU A 4 19.32 18.53 -12.63
C LEU A 4 20.27 17.32 -12.62
N THR A 5 21.21 17.24 -11.67
CA THR A 5 22.25 16.20 -11.72
C THR A 5 22.03 15.04 -10.72
N LEU A 6 20.96 15.01 -9.95
CA LEU A 6 20.77 13.99 -8.89
C LEU A 6 19.84 12.82 -9.27
N LEU A 7 19.14 12.86 -10.40
CA LEU A 7 18.23 11.80 -10.83
C LEU A 7 18.88 10.66 -11.65
N MET A 8 20.04 10.92 -12.21
CA MET A 8 20.70 9.98 -13.13
C MET A 8 21.36 8.74 -12.48
N PRO A 9 21.92 8.79 -11.23
CA PRO A 9 22.55 7.61 -10.64
C PRO A 9 21.58 6.54 -10.17
N VAL A 10 20.30 6.87 -9.89
CA VAL A 10 19.32 5.89 -9.41
C VAL A 10 18.85 4.96 -10.54
N ILE A 11 18.70 5.49 -11.75
CA ILE A 11 18.29 4.69 -12.93
C ILE A 11 19.40 3.74 -13.37
N PHE A 12 20.67 4.15 -13.23
CA PHE A 12 21.81 3.29 -13.60
C PHE A 12 22.07 2.16 -12.61
N ALA A 13 21.72 2.35 -11.32
CA ALA A 13 21.83 1.29 -10.30
C ALA A 13 20.79 0.17 -10.49
N ILE A 14 19.61 0.49 -11.05
CA ILE A 14 18.56 -0.50 -11.35
C ILE A 14 18.98 -1.40 -12.53
N SER A 15 19.69 -0.85 -13.52
CA SER A 15 20.13 -1.61 -14.72
C SER A 15 21.20 -2.65 -14.41
N SER A 16 22.08 -2.41 -13.42
CA SER A 16 23.12 -3.36 -13.02
C SER A 16 22.63 -4.49 -12.11
N LEU A 17 21.48 -4.32 -11.43
CA LEU A 17 20.86 -5.36 -10.61
C LEU A 17 20.12 -6.43 -11.42
N ILE A 18 19.77 -6.13 -12.67
CA ILE A 18 19.09 -7.07 -13.59
C ILE A 18 20.06 -8.09 -14.23
N ALA A 19 21.37 -7.86 -14.17
CA ALA A 19 22.40 -8.62 -14.93
C ALA A 19 23.06 -9.79 -14.19
N GLN A 20 22.68 -10.10 -12.94
CA GLN A 20 23.31 -11.20 -12.17
C GLN A 20 22.33 -12.31 -11.77
N GLU A 21 21.94 -13.13 -12.75
CA GLU A 21 21.33 -14.43 -12.46
C GLU A 21 22.20 -15.57 -12.93
N LYS A 22 22.87 -16.26 -12.00
CA LYS A 22 23.42 -17.61 -12.21
C LYS A 22 22.68 -18.61 -11.31
N GLN A 23 22.11 -19.60 -11.96
CA GLN A 23 21.34 -20.76 -11.54
C GLN A 23 21.85 -21.46 -10.26
N GLY A 24 20.88 -21.85 -9.41
CA GLY A 24 21.06 -22.82 -8.32
C GLY A 24 19.68 -23.26 -7.77
N THR A 25 19.32 -24.46 -8.07
CA THR A 25 18.35 -25.41 -7.47
C THR A 25 17.29 -24.92 -6.46
N ALA A 26 16.02 -25.17 -6.81
CA ALA A 26 14.82 -25.29 -5.93
C ALA A 26 14.43 -24.08 -5.08
N ALA A 27 14.79 -22.88 -5.48
CA ALA A 27 14.16 -21.66 -4.98
C ALA A 27 12.97 -21.34 -5.91
N SER A 28 11.81 -20.93 -5.33
CA SER A 28 10.72 -20.35 -6.12
C SER A 28 11.29 -19.35 -7.12
N SER A 29 10.86 -19.43 -8.38
CA SER A 29 11.35 -18.50 -9.41
C SER A 29 11.07 -17.06 -9.00
N ALA A 30 11.90 -16.13 -9.46
CA ALA A 30 11.68 -14.70 -9.15
C ALA A 30 10.28 -14.24 -9.57
N GLN A 31 9.77 -14.77 -10.68
CA GLN A 31 8.39 -14.53 -11.11
C GLN A 31 7.37 -15.07 -10.09
N GLU A 32 7.56 -16.30 -9.59
CA GLU A 32 6.62 -16.89 -8.61
C GLU A 32 6.54 -16.07 -7.32
N ILE A 33 7.67 -15.54 -6.85
CA ILE A 33 7.70 -14.64 -5.69
C ILE A 33 7.00 -13.32 -6.02
N ALA A 34 7.26 -12.74 -7.20
CA ALA A 34 6.59 -11.52 -7.65
C ALA A 34 5.07 -11.73 -7.77
N ASP A 35 4.62 -12.88 -8.28
CA ASP A 35 3.20 -13.22 -8.38
C ASP A 35 2.56 -13.35 -6.98
N LYS A 36 3.25 -14.00 -6.03
CA LYS A 36 2.79 -14.08 -4.63
C LYS A 36 2.71 -12.68 -3.99
N LEU A 37 3.70 -11.82 -4.22
CA LEU A 37 3.72 -10.46 -3.64
C LEU A 37 2.68 -9.52 -4.28
N SER A 38 2.26 -9.81 -5.51
CA SER A 38 1.15 -9.09 -6.16
C SER A 38 -0.23 -9.50 -5.62
N ASN A 39 -0.27 -10.48 -4.70
CA ASN A 39 -1.49 -10.99 -4.08
C ASN A 39 -1.53 -10.60 -2.59
N PRO A 40 -2.37 -9.64 -2.17
CA PRO A 40 -2.49 -9.19 -0.77
C PRO A 40 -2.93 -10.27 0.23
N VAL A 41 -3.47 -11.40 -0.22
CA VAL A 41 -3.86 -12.55 0.62
C VAL A 41 -3.00 -13.79 0.36
N ALA A 42 -1.81 -13.62 -0.21
CA ALA A 42 -0.88 -14.72 -0.36
C ALA A 42 -0.49 -15.31 1.01
N ASN A 43 -0.29 -16.62 1.04
CA ASN A 43 0.19 -17.31 2.24
C ASN A 43 1.71 -17.06 2.44
N LEU A 44 2.06 -15.79 2.67
CA LEU A 44 3.42 -15.29 2.73
C LEU A 44 3.54 -14.22 3.81
N ILE A 45 4.44 -14.40 4.77
CA ILE A 45 4.75 -13.35 5.74
C ILE A 45 5.55 -12.27 5.03
N SER A 46 5.07 -11.04 5.09
CA SER A 46 5.74 -9.91 4.44
C SER A 46 5.61 -8.62 5.25
N LEU A 47 6.60 -7.75 5.09
CA LEU A 47 6.61 -6.41 5.66
C LEU A 47 6.84 -5.38 4.56
N PRO A 48 5.79 -4.90 3.90
CA PRO A 48 5.85 -3.75 3.01
C PRO A 48 6.12 -2.46 3.80
N LEU A 49 7.13 -1.72 3.37
CA LEU A 49 7.41 -0.34 3.74
C LEU A 49 7.11 0.51 2.51
N GLN A 50 5.97 1.20 2.53
CA GLN A 50 5.51 2.01 1.39
C GLN A 50 5.69 3.49 1.70
N SER A 51 6.64 4.11 1.03
CA SER A 51 6.93 5.54 1.11
C SER A 51 6.18 6.29 0.02
N ASN A 52 5.42 7.31 0.40
CA ASN A 52 4.76 8.24 -0.51
C ASN A 52 5.24 9.65 -0.19
N VAL A 53 5.58 10.42 -1.23
CA VAL A 53 5.84 11.85 -1.11
C VAL A 53 4.84 12.56 -2.01
N ASP A 54 4.02 13.40 -1.44
CA ASP A 54 2.99 14.16 -2.14
C ASP A 54 3.31 15.65 -2.04
N TYR A 55 3.28 16.38 -3.16
CA TYR A 55 3.63 17.79 -3.28
C TYR A 55 2.48 18.64 -3.78
N GLY A 56 2.46 19.89 -3.36
CA GLY A 56 1.51 20.89 -3.82
C GLY A 56 0.11 20.67 -3.27
N ILE A 57 0.00 20.26 -2.00
CA ILE A 57 -1.25 20.06 -1.31
C ILE A 57 -1.82 21.40 -0.85
N GLY A 58 -3.08 21.64 -1.19
CA GLY A 58 -3.85 22.78 -0.70
C GLY A 58 -3.31 24.16 -1.14
N ALA A 59 -3.81 25.21 -0.51
CA ALA A 59 -3.55 26.60 -0.85
C ALA A 59 -2.09 27.02 -0.64
N HIS A 60 -1.40 26.42 0.32
CA HIS A 60 -0.02 26.74 0.68
C HIS A 60 1.02 25.86 -0.04
N ASN A 61 0.60 25.07 -1.05
CA ASN A 61 1.46 24.12 -1.76
C ASN A 61 2.24 23.19 -0.83
N GLY A 62 1.57 22.70 0.20
CA GLY A 62 2.14 21.85 1.22
C GLY A 62 2.75 20.56 0.67
N ALA A 63 3.61 19.93 1.45
CA ALA A 63 4.23 18.66 1.16
C ALA A 63 3.93 17.65 2.28
N ARG A 64 3.71 16.38 1.90
CA ARG A 64 3.49 15.29 2.85
C ARG A 64 4.32 14.09 2.47
N TYR A 65 5.12 13.62 3.42
CA TYR A 65 5.72 12.30 3.40
C TYR A 65 4.87 11.35 4.23
N THR A 66 4.56 10.18 3.69
CA THR A 66 3.85 9.11 4.41
C THR A 66 4.60 7.81 4.25
N LEU A 67 5.08 7.23 5.35
CA LEU A 67 5.58 5.86 5.40
C LEU A 67 4.49 4.96 5.97
N ASN A 68 3.90 4.12 5.13
CA ASN A 68 3.00 3.07 5.58
C ASN A 68 3.80 1.81 5.93
N VAL A 69 3.82 1.43 7.20
CA VAL A 69 4.34 0.14 7.67
C VAL A 69 3.19 -0.86 7.62
N GLN A 70 3.34 -1.91 6.77
CA GLN A 70 2.19 -2.77 6.42
C GLN A 70 2.49 -4.27 6.63
N PRO A 71 2.70 -4.77 7.87
CA PRO A 71 2.88 -6.19 8.10
C PRO A 71 1.65 -7.00 7.64
N VAL A 72 1.94 -8.11 6.93
CA VAL A 72 0.95 -9.10 6.50
C VAL A 72 1.36 -10.45 7.05
N ILE A 73 0.47 -11.05 7.84
CA ILE A 73 0.74 -12.32 8.55
C ILE A 73 -0.40 -13.29 8.27
N PRO A 74 -0.17 -14.33 7.45
CA PRO A 74 -1.13 -15.40 7.25
C PRO A 74 -1.10 -16.39 8.41
N VAL A 75 -2.25 -16.64 9.00
CA VAL A 75 -2.48 -17.63 10.06
C VAL A 75 -3.32 -18.75 9.48
N HIS A 76 -2.83 -19.99 9.59
CA HIS A 76 -3.56 -21.17 9.16
C HIS A 76 -4.64 -21.53 10.20
N LEU A 77 -5.90 -21.46 9.81
CA LEU A 77 -7.03 -21.80 10.70
C LEU A 77 -7.48 -23.24 10.55
N SER A 78 -7.50 -23.74 9.32
CA SER A 78 -7.92 -25.11 9.00
C SER A 78 -7.35 -25.52 7.63
N PRO A 79 -7.46 -26.79 7.20
CA PRO A 79 -7.00 -27.21 5.88
C PRO A 79 -7.56 -26.38 4.72
N ASN A 80 -8.73 -25.76 4.89
CA ASN A 80 -9.44 -25.03 3.85
C ASN A 80 -9.43 -23.52 4.04
N TRP A 81 -9.02 -23.00 5.21
CA TRP A 81 -9.14 -21.59 5.54
C TRP A 81 -7.90 -21.00 6.20
N ASN A 82 -7.51 -19.83 5.73
CA ASN A 82 -6.51 -18.96 6.34
C ASN A 82 -7.16 -17.67 6.84
N LEU A 83 -6.62 -17.11 7.90
CA LEU A 83 -6.81 -15.73 8.30
C LEU A 83 -5.58 -14.92 7.88
N ILE A 84 -5.76 -13.91 7.06
CA ILE A 84 -4.68 -13.00 6.68
C ILE A 84 -4.85 -11.73 7.49
N ALA A 85 -4.01 -11.57 8.50
CA ALA A 85 -3.95 -10.34 9.28
C ALA A 85 -3.08 -9.31 8.56
N ARG A 86 -3.61 -8.11 8.35
CA ARG A 86 -2.90 -6.98 7.74
C ARG A 86 -3.09 -5.74 8.60
N VAL A 87 -2.00 -5.06 8.87
CA VAL A 87 -2.01 -3.74 9.50
C VAL A 87 -1.53 -2.72 8.48
N VAL A 88 -2.06 -1.53 8.50
CA VAL A 88 -1.52 -0.34 7.82
C VAL A 88 -1.34 0.72 8.89
N LEU A 89 -0.09 1.02 9.23
CA LEU A 89 0.28 2.04 10.20
C LEU A 89 1.02 3.18 9.48
N PRO A 90 0.38 4.35 9.29
CA PRO A 90 1.03 5.49 8.65
C PRO A 90 1.89 6.27 9.65
N VAL A 91 3.13 6.58 9.24
CA VAL A 91 3.98 7.61 9.85
C VAL A 91 4.01 8.79 8.89
N ILE A 92 3.65 9.96 9.35
CA ILE A 92 3.46 11.15 8.53
C ILE A 92 4.41 12.26 8.97
N ASP A 93 5.03 12.91 7.99
CA ASP A 93 5.73 14.20 8.11
C ASP A 93 5.13 15.13 7.07
N GLN A 94 4.50 16.22 7.50
CA GLN A 94 3.88 17.16 6.58
C GLN A 94 4.20 18.60 6.95
N ARG A 95 4.31 19.45 5.92
CA ARG A 95 4.59 20.88 6.05
C ARG A 95 3.65 21.68 5.17
N ASP A 96 3.20 22.82 5.68
CA ASP A 96 2.31 23.77 4.99
C ASP A 96 0.99 23.13 4.51
N VAL A 97 0.57 22.00 5.08
CA VAL A 97 -0.67 21.32 4.74
C VAL A 97 -1.85 21.87 5.53
N THR A 98 -1.67 22.10 6.83
CA THR A 98 -2.71 22.60 7.75
C THR A 98 -2.71 24.12 7.88
N GLY A 99 -1.70 24.80 7.32
CA GLY A 99 -1.50 26.23 7.33
C GLY A 99 -0.05 26.57 6.99
N GLU A 100 0.20 27.81 6.56
CA GLU A 100 1.53 28.30 6.22
C GLU A 100 2.46 28.24 7.44
N GLY A 101 3.66 27.67 7.26
CA GLY A 101 4.66 27.48 8.33
C GLY A 101 4.38 26.34 9.30
N ASN A 102 3.23 25.66 9.20
CA ASN A 102 2.92 24.54 10.07
C ASN A 102 3.70 23.28 9.68
N HIS A 103 4.12 22.53 10.71
CA HIS A 103 4.81 21.26 10.56
C HIS A 103 4.24 20.24 11.55
N GLU A 104 3.71 19.17 11.03
CA GLU A 104 3.20 18.06 11.83
C GLU A 104 3.98 16.78 11.52
N PHE A 105 4.41 16.10 12.59
CA PHE A 105 5.06 14.80 12.53
C PHE A 105 4.42 13.84 13.54
N GLY A 106 4.23 12.60 13.15
CA GLY A 106 3.72 11.57 14.05
C GLY A 106 3.12 10.37 13.34
N LEU A 107 2.54 9.50 14.14
CA LEU A 107 1.69 8.42 13.67
C LEU A 107 0.31 8.96 13.27
N SER A 108 -0.30 8.35 12.27
CA SER A 108 -1.73 8.46 11.99
C SER A 108 -2.47 7.23 12.53
N ASP A 109 -3.78 7.20 12.32
CA ASP A 109 -4.60 6.09 12.77
C ASP A 109 -4.32 4.83 11.95
N ALA A 110 -4.15 3.71 12.65
CA ALA A 110 -3.91 2.44 12.01
C ALA A 110 -5.21 1.81 11.50
N THR A 111 -5.10 1.13 10.35
CA THR A 111 -6.15 0.22 9.88
C THR A 111 -5.69 -1.21 10.06
N VAL A 112 -6.47 -2.02 10.77
CA VAL A 112 -6.23 -3.44 10.99
C VAL A 112 -7.31 -4.24 10.29
N THR A 113 -6.92 -5.17 9.42
CA THR A 113 -7.87 -5.99 8.64
C THR A 113 -7.56 -7.47 8.82
N GLY A 114 -8.61 -8.26 9.03
CA GLY A 114 -8.53 -9.72 9.04
C GLY A 114 -9.34 -10.30 7.88
N PHE A 115 -8.67 -10.88 6.87
CA PHE A 115 -9.34 -11.55 5.77
C PHE A 115 -9.42 -13.05 6.01
N PHE A 116 -10.62 -13.59 6.08
CA PHE A 116 -10.86 -15.03 5.94
C PHE A 116 -10.80 -15.37 4.45
N ALA A 117 -9.83 -16.18 4.05
CA ALA A 117 -9.57 -16.54 2.67
C ALA A 117 -9.42 -18.05 2.52
N PRO A 118 -9.91 -18.67 1.43
CA PRO A 118 -9.65 -20.07 1.14
C PRO A 118 -8.15 -20.35 1.04
N SER A 119 -7.69 -21.48 1.59
CA SER A 119 -6.29 -21.89 1.54
C SER A 119 -5.80 -22.17 0.11
N ASN A 120 -6.72 -22.56 -0.77
CA ASN A 120 -6.42 -22.91 -2.16
C ASN A 120 -7.15 -21.99 -3.13
N SER A 121 -6.43 -21.52 -4.15
CA SER A 121 -7.04 -20.82 -5.27
C SER A 121 -7.73 -21.80 -6.24
N ARG A 122 -8.87 -21.41 -6.81
CA ARG A 122 -9.50 -22.15 -7.92
C ARG A 122 -9.20 -21.46 -9.23
N ASN A 123 -8.44 -22.11 -10.11
CA ASN A 123 -8.06 -21.55 -11.42
C ASN A 123 -7.43 -20.14 -11.32
N GLY A 124 -6.62 -19.88 -10.29
CA GLY A 124 -6.04 -18.56 -10.04
C GLY A 124 -7.03 -17.52 -9.51
N PHE A 125 -8.26 -17.88 -9.19
CA PHE A 125 -9.23 -17.02 -8.52
C PHE A 125 -9.08 -17.15 -7.00
N MET A 126 -8.92 -16.02 -6.32
CA MET A 126 -8.79 -15.90 -4.88
C MET A 126 -9.69 -14.78 -4.38
N TRP A 127 -10.19 -14.93 -3.16
CA TRP A 127 -10.98 -13.92 -2.50
C TRP A 127 -10.78 -14.01 -0.99
N GLY A 128 -11.10 -12.94 -0.33
CA GLY A 128 -11.11 -12.88 1.12
C GLY A 128 -12.10 -11.82 1.60
N PHE A 129 -12.70 -12.05 2.74
CA PHE A 129 -13.55 -11.07 3.40
C PHE A 129 -13.34 -11.12 4.91
N GLY A 130 -13.69 -10.05 5.59
CA GLY A 130 -13.62 -9.99 7.04
C GLY A 130 -13.74 -8.59 7.60
N PRO A 131 -13.50 -8.39 8.89
CA PRO A 131 -13.58 -7.09 9.51
C PRO A 131 -12.36 -6.23 9.19
N ALA A 132 -12.59 -4.93 9.10
CA ALA A 132 -11.57 -3.89 9.17
C ALA A 132 -11.85 -3.02 10.40
N PHE A 133 -10.79 -2.63 11.09
CA PHE A 133 -10.84 -1.78 12.28
C PHE A 133 -10.01 -0.52 12.03
N LEU A 134 -10.56 0.63 12.41
CA LEU A 134 -9.80 1.87 12.58
C LEU A 134 -9.39 1.97 14.04
N VAL A 135 -8.09 2.11 14.29
CA VAL A 135 -7.50 2.20 15.63
C VAL A 135 -6.87 3.58 15.79
N PRO A 136 -7.26 4.39 16.79
CA PRO A 136 -6.75 5.75 16.97
C PRO A 136 -5.33 5.73 17.56
N THR A 137 -4.35 5.36 16.74
CA THR A 137 -2.93 5.32 17.09
C THR A 137 -2.21 6.65 16.85
N GLY A 138 -2.92 7.63 16.27
CA GLY A 138 -2.32 8.91 15.92
C GLY A 138 -1.77 9.67 17.13
N THR A 139 -0.59 10.26 16.97
CA THR A 139 0.15 10.96 18.03
C THR A 139 0.11 12.48 17.90
N ASN A 140 -0.53 12.99 16.85
CA ASN A 140 -0.68 14.42 16.58
C ASN A 140 -2.14 14.70 16.21
N ASP A 141 -2.71 15.77 16.73
CA ASP A 141 -4.13 16.11 16.57
C ASP A 141 -4.58 16.31 15.11
N PHE A 142 -3.67 16.71 14.23
CA PHE A 142 -3.94 16.87 12.81
C PHE A 142 -3.77 15.57 12.00
N LEU A 143 -3.21 14.52 12.62
CA LEU A 143 -2.91 13.24 11.96
C LEU A 143 -3.82 12.10 12.42
N THR A 144 -4.77 12.36 13.34
CA THR A 144 -5.68 11.37 13.92
C THR A 144 -7.13 11.81 13.87
N THR A 145 -8.01 10.85 13.68
CA THR A 145 -9.45 11.03 13.87
C THR A 145 -9.85 10.97 15.34
N LYS A 146 -9.03 10.36 16.20
CA LYS A 146 -9.33 10.00 17.61
C LYS A 146 -10.59 9.13 17.73
N LYS A 147 -10.95 8.40 16.69
CA LYS A 147 -12.13 7.54 16.64
C LYS A 147 -11.75 6.07 16.47
N TRP A 148 -12.44 5.21 17.19
CA TRP A 148 -12.48 3.79 16.91
C TRP A 148 -13.52 3.53 15.82
N GLY A 149 -13.16 2.74 14.83
CA GLY A 149 -14.07 2.38 13.74
C GLY A 149 -14.03 0.89 13.45
N ILE A 150 -15.12 0.40 12.87
CA ILE A 150 -15.26 -0.98 12.39
C ILE A 150 -16.06 -0.99 11.09
N GLY A 151 -15.83 -2.00 10.28
CA GLY A 151 -16.64 -2.26 9.11
C GLY A 151 -16.16 -3.47 8.31
N PRO A 152 -16.83 -3.80 7.21
CA PRO A 152 -16.46 -4.91 6.36
C PRO A 152 -15.28 -4.56 5.45
N SER A 153 -14.51 -5.60 5.11
CA SER A 153 -13.49 -5.56 4.07
C SER A 153 -13.61 -6.77 3.17
N ALA A 154 -13.39 -6.57 1.88
CA ALA A 154 -13.39 -7.64 0.89
C ALA A 154 -12.24 -7.45 -0.12
N LEU A 155 -11.78 -8.57 -0.65
CA LEU A 155 -10.72 -8.63 -1.64
C LEU A 155 -11.06 -9.71 -2.66
N VAL A 156 -10.89 -9.40 -3.94
CA VAL A 156 -11.03 -10.34 -5.05
C VAL A 156 -9.82 -10.22 -5.96
N ILE A 157 -9.25 -11.37 -6.34
CA ILE A 157 -8.04 -11.43 -7.17
C ILE A 157 -8.18 -12.52 -8.22
N LYS A 158 -7.67 -12.25 -9.40
CA LYS A 158 -7.41 -13.22 -10.44
C LYS A 158 -5.94 -13.18 -10.83
N GLN A 159 -5.30 -14.36 -10.82
CA GLN A 159 -3.92 -14.54 -11.29
C GLN A 159 -3.87 -15.53 -12.44
N VAL A 160 -3.27 -15.14 -13.57
CA VAL A 160 -3.10 -15.98 -14.74
C VAL A 160 -1.80 -15.62 -15.45
N SER A 161 -0.88 -16.58 -15.58
CA SER A 161 0.35 -16.43 -16.42
C SER A 161 1.14 -15.15 -16.14
N GLY A 162 1.41 -14.85 -14.87
CA GLY A 162 2.12 -13.65 -14.43
C GLY A 162 1.31 -12.36 -14.49
N LEU A 163 0.03 -12.44 -14.84
CA LEU A 163 -0.92 -11.33 -14.68
C LEU A 163 -1.65 -11.49 -13.35
N THR A 164 -1.76 -10.41 -12.60
CA THR A 164 -2.56 -10.31 -11.37
C THR A 164 -3.45 -9.08 -11.48
N PHE A 165 -4.73 -9.25 -11.27
CA PHE A 165 -5.65 -8.12 -11.19
C PHE A 165 -6.77 -8.40 -10.19
N GLY A 166 -7.30 -7.34 -9.62
CA GLY A 166 -8.31 -7.44 -8.60
C GLY A 166 -8.63 -6.11 -7.96
N PHE A 167 -9.33 -6.18 -6.86
CA PHE A 167 -9.59 -5.02 -6.03
C PHE A 167 -9.68 -5.39 -4.56
N LEU A 168 -9.35 -4.43 -3.72
CA LEU A 168 -9.60 -4.44 -2.28
C LEU A 168 -10.57 -3.30 -1.97
N VAL A 169 -11.56 -3.58 -1.12
CA VAL A 169 -12.49 -2.55 -0.62
C VAL A 169 -12.68 -2.74 0.88
N ASN A 170 -12.77 -1.64 1.59
CA ASN A 170 -13.30 -1.62 2.96
C ASN A 170 -14.20 -0.41 3.17
N GLN A 171 -15.13 -0.54 4.10
CA GLN A 171 -15.97 0.52 4.62
C GLN A 171 -15.76 0.60 6.12
N LEU A 172 -15.57 1.79 6.66
CA LEU A 172 -15.35 2.02 8.09
C LEU A 172 -16.37 3.02 8.61
N TRP A 173 -16.96 2.70 9.76
CA TRP A 173 -17.81 3.59 10.53
C TRP A 173 -17.24 3.72 11.94
N SER A 174 -17.18 4.95 12.47
CA SER A 174 -16.83 5.16 13.88
C SER A 174 -17.95 4.69 14.79
N PHE A 175 -17.57 4.16 15.96
CA PHE A 175 -18.51 3.73 16.99
C PHE A 175 -18.14 4.24 18.39
N ALA A 176 -16.94 4.74 18.59
CA ALA A 176 -16.44 5.30 19.84
C ALA A 176 -15.27 6.28 19.57
N GLY A 177 -14.88 7.03 20.60
CA GLY A 177 -13.73 7.95 20.56
C GLY A 177 -14.11 9.34 21.07
N ASP A 178 -13.29 10.34 20.71
CA ASP A 178 -13.45 11.74 21.15
C ASP A 178 -14.70 12.36 20.51
N GLU A 179 -15.65 12.79 21.35
CA GLU A 179 -16.93 13.37 20.91
C GLU A 179 -16.76 14.72 20.19
N ASN A 180 -15.65 15.42 20.42
CA ASN A 180 -15.34 16.69 19.77
C ASN A 180 -14.75 16.51 18.35
N ARG A 181 -14.56 15.28 17.93
CA ARG A 181 -14.04 14.95 16.59
C ARG A 181 -15.16 14.42 15.70
N SER A 182 -15.10 14.81 14.43
CA SER A 182 -16.06 14.32 13.43
C SER A 182 -16.09 12.81 13.37
N ASP A 183 -17.27 12.24 13.18
CA ASP A 183 -17.40 10.81 12.96
C ASP A 183 -16.73 10.37 11.67
N VAL A 184 -16.37 9.09 11.62
CA VAL A 184 -15.81 8.45 10.43
C VAL A 184 -16.91 7.66 9.73
N ASN A 185 -17.14 7.95 8.48
CA ASN A 185 -17.90 7.14 7.54
C ASN A 185 -17.16 7.18 6.21
N GLN A 186 -16.30 6.18 5.98
CA GLN A 186 -15.32 6.22 4.91
C GLN A 186 -15.21 4.89 4.20
N MET A 187 -15.24 4.94 2.86
CA MET A 187 -14.90 3.81 2.00
C MET A 187 -13.49 3.98 1.43
N PHE A 188 -12.73 2.91 1.41
CA PHE A 188 -11.49 2.80 0.63
C PHE A 188 -11.66 1.71 -0.42
N LEU A 189 -11.36 2.04 -1.68
CA LEU A 189 -11.37 1.11 -2.80
C LEU A 189 -10.02 1.17 -3.53
N GLN A 190 -9.40 0.01 -3.74
CA GLN A 190 -8.12 -0.12 -4.43
C GLN A 190 -8.20 -1.19 -5.52
N PRO A 191 -8.62 -0.84 -6.75
CA PRO A 191 -8.41 -1.70 -7.91
C PRO A 191 -6.92 -1.72 -8.27
N PHE A 192 -6.42 -2.89 -8.71
CA PHE A 192 -5.02 -3.06 -9.09
C PHE A 192 -4.84 -4.02 -10.24
N PHE A 193 -3.75 -3.81 -10.96
CA PHE A 193 -3.27 -4.66 -12.04
C PHE A 193 -1.75 -4.77 -11.94
N ALA A 194 -1.19 -5.97 -12.16
CA ALA A 194 0.24 -6.20 -12.23
C ALA A 194 0.57 -7.24 -13.30
N LYS A 195 1.71 -7.04 -13.97
CA LYS A 195 2.34 -8.01 -14.87
C LYS A 195 3.75 -8.28 -14.37
N ASN A 196 4.01 -9.53 -13.99
CA ASN A 196 5.33 -9.99 -13.58
C ASN A 196 5.98 -10.80 -14.71
N PHE A 197 7.27 -10.58 -14.91
CA PHE A 197 8.08 -11.25 -15.92
C PHE A 197 8.96 -12.33 -15.28
N LYS A 198 9.47 -13.27 -16.10
CA LYS A 198 10.34 -14.35 -15.65
C LYS A 198 11.63 -13.85 -14.97
N SER A 199 12.08 -12.65 -15.33
CA SER A 199 13.23 -11.98 -14.69
C SER A 199 13.01 -11.53 -13.26
N GLY A 200 11.77 -11.57 -12.74
CA GLY A 200 11.40 -10.96 -11.45
C GLY A 200 11.09 -9.46 -11.55
N ALA A 201 11.30 -8.84 -12.71
CA ALA A 201 10.80 -7.49 -12.97
C ALA A 201 9.28 -7.52 -13.21
N GLY A 202 8.62 -6.39 -13.03
CA GLY A 202 7.19 -6.28 -13.27
C GLY A 202 6.74 -4.85 -13.51
N LEU A 203 5.51 -4.73 -13.99
CA LEU A 203 4.78 -3.47 -14.12
C LEU A 203 3.49 -3.59 -13.34
N GLY A 204 3.11 -2.55 -12.65
CA GLY A 204 1.86 -2.51 -11.91
C GLY A 204 1.19 -1.15 -12.02
N VAL A 205 -0.09 -1.14 -11.75
CA VAL A 205 -0.87 0.07 -11.53
C VAL A 205 -1.95 -0.23 -10.50
N ASN A 206 -2.15 0.69 -9.57
CA ASN A 206 -3.33 0.68 -8.72
C ASN A 206 -3.92 2.09 -8.62
N ALA A 207 -5.21 2.16 -8.38
CA ALA A 207 -5.86 3.39 -7.96
C ALA A 207 -6.21 3.28 -6.47
N GLU A 208 -5.97 4.34 -5.73
CA GLU A 208 -6.43 4.50 -4.33
C GLU A 208 -7.56 5.51 -4.33
N ILE A 209 -8.75 5.05 -3.97
CA ILE A 209 -9.96 5.87 -3.96
C ILE A 209 -10.49 5.86 -2.53
N THR A 210 -10.51 7.02 -1.90
CA THR A 210 -11.04 7.22 -0.55
C THR A 210 -12.22 8.15 -0.60
N SER A 211 -13.40 7.65 -0.23
CA SER A 211 -14.65 8.45 -0.16
C SER A 211 -15.04 8.65 1.30
N ASN A 212 -15.09 9.91 1.73
CA ASN A 212 -15.66 10.32 3.02
C ASN A 212 -17.12 10.73 2.79
N TRP A 213 -18.04 9.92 3.30
CA TRP A 213 -19.47 10.11 3.09
C TRP A 213 -20.05 11.26 3.91
N ILE A 214 -19.42 11.63 5.04
CA ILE A 214 -19.85 12.75 5.89
C ILE A 214 -19.44 14.08 5.24
N ALA A 215 -18.19 14.16 4.77
CA ALA A 215 -17.69 15.36 4.10
C ALA A 215 -18.10 15.45 2.63
N HIS A 216 -18.76 14.42 2.07
CA HIS A 216 -19.11 14.30 0.65
C HIS A 216 -17.91 14.51 -0.28
N THR A 217 -16.74 13.97 0.10
CA THR A 217 -15.50 14.13 -0.66
C THR A 217 -14.97 12.78 -1.11
N THR A 218 -14.35 12.75 -2.29
CA THR A 218 -13.66 11.57 -2.82
C THR A 218 -12.30 11.97 -3.33
N LEU A 219 -11.24 11.38 -2.75
CA LEU A 219 -9.87 11.48 -3.22
C LEU A 219 -9.55 10.25 -4.07
N ALA A 220 -8.99 10.46 -5.25
CA ALA A 220 -8.52 9.37 -6.10
C ALA A 220 -7.10 9.65 -6.60
N THR A 221 -6.22 8.65 -6.46
CA THR A 221 -4.83 8.73 -6.91
C THR A 221 -4.49 7.47 -7.70
N LEU A 222 -3.89 7.64 -8.88
CA LEU A 222 -3.37 6.55 -9.70
C LEU A 222 -1.88 6.38 -9.44
N ASN A 223 -1.43 5.15 -9.27
CA ASN A 223 -0.06 4.79 -8.93
C ASN A 223 0.48 3.76 -9.92
N PRO A 224 0.97 4.15 -11.12
CA PRO A 224 1.74 3.25 -11.97
C PRO A 224 3.12 3.03 -11.34
N ILE A 225 3.59 1.77 -11.33
CA ILE A 225 4.85 1.37 -10.70
C ILE A 225 5.61 0.39 -11.60
N VAL A 226 6.93 0.44 -11.51
CA VAL A 226 7.82 -0.63 -11.95
C VAL A 226 8.28 -1.39 -10.70
N THR A 227 8.40 -2.70 -10.82
CA THR A 227 8.74 -3.58 -9.70
C THR A 227 9.92 -4.49 -10.04
N ALA A 228 10.66 -4.89 -9.03
CA ALA A 228 11.70 -5.89 -9.16
C ALA A 228 11.80 -6.74 -7.88
N VAL A 229 12.01 -8.05 -8.05
CA VAL A 229 12.28 -8.97 -6.95
C VAL A 229 13.73 -9.43 -7.03
N THR A 230 14.42 -9.40 -5.90
CA THR A 230 15.82 -9.83 -5.78
C THR A 230 16.07 -10.52 -4.44
N ARG A 231 17.27 -11.09 -4.28
CA ARG A 231 17.76 -11.61 -3.01
C ARG A 231 19.06 -10.92 -2.64
N ILE A 232 19.13 -10.43 -1.40
CA ILE A 232 20.31 -9.80 -0.84
C ILE A 232 20.67 -10.52 0.47
N GLY A 233 21.86 -11.17 0.54
CA GLY A 233 22.28 -11.92 1.71
C GLY A 233 21.30 -13.02 2.16
N GLY A 234 20.61 -13.66 1.20
CA GLY A 234 19.60 -14.69 1.48
C GLY A 234 18.20 -14.14 1.75
N GLN A 235 18.04 -12.86 2.06
CA GLN A 235 16.76 -12.19 2.26
C GLN A 235 16.11 -11.89 0.91
N THR A 236 14.89 -12.37 0.69
CA THR A 236 14.07 -11.98 -0.48
C THR A 236 13.47 -10.60 -0.27
N ILE A 237 13.69 -9.72 -1.23
CA ILE A 237 13.23 -8.34 -1.22
C ILE A 237 12.52 -8.03 -2.53
N SER A 238 11.39 -7.35 -2.46
CA SER A 238 10.74 -6.72 -3.61
C SER A 238 10.81 -5.21 -3.49
N MET A 239 11.10 -4.56 -4.59
CA MET A 239 11.16 -3.10 -4.68
C MET A 239 10.18 -2.63 -5.74
N ALA A 240 9.58 -1.46 -5.51
CA ALA A 240 8.75 -0.79 -6.50
C ALA A 240 8.98 0.72 -6.45
N VAL A 241 8.85 1.37 -7.59
CA VAL A 241 8.92 2.83 -7.68
C VAL A 241 8.01 3.32 -8.80
N GLY A 242 7.40 4.48 -8.60
CA GLY A 242 6.58 5.13 -9.62
C GLY A 242 5.98 6.45 -9.17
N PRO A 243 5.40 7.22 -10.09
CA PRO A 243 4.68 8.44 -9.76
C PRO A 243 3.36 8.13 -9.03
N ARG A 244 2.89 9.09 -8.27
CA ARG A 244 1.55 9.19 -7.73
C ARG A 244 0.84 10.31 -8.47
N ILE A 245 -0.21 9.99 -9.19
CA ILE A 245 -0.93 10.91 -10.07
C ILE A 245 -2.31 11.15 -9.45
N PRO A 246 -2.53 12.30 -8.77
CA PRO A 246 -3.84 12.63 -8.24
C PRO A 246 -4.84 12.84 -9.39
N LEU A 247 -5.96 12.11 -9.35
CA LEU A 247 -7.01 12.16 -10.38
C LEU A 247 -8.15 13.09 -9.98
N SER A 248 -8.57 13.03 -8.71
CA SER A 248 -9.65 13.85 -8.17
C SER A 248 -9.48 14.08 -6.68
N GLY A 249 -10.20 15.06 -6.16
CA GLY A 249 -10.26 15.41 -4.74
C GLY A 249 -10.49 16.90 -4.54
N PRO A 250 -10.91 17.32 -3.33
CA PRO A 250 -10.94 18.72 -2.94
C PRO A 250 -9.56 19.34 -3.08
N ASP A 251 -9.50 20.59 -3.53
CA ASP A 251 -8.23 21.28 -3.78
C ASP A 251 -7.38 21.42 -2.50
N GLU A 252 -8.02 21.48 -1.33
CA GLU A 252 -7.37 21.57 -0.02
C GLU A 252 -6.65 20.28 0.38
N LEU A 253 -7.03 19.13 -0.18
CA LEU A 253 -6.52 17.81 0.20
C LEU A 253 -5.73 17.16 -0.93
N ARG A 254 -5.93 17.60 -2.17
CA ARG A 254 -5.33 17.00 -3.35
C ARG A 254 -3.92 17.53 -3.57
N ALA A 255 -2.97 16.61 -3.71
CA ALA A 255 -1.64 16.94 -4.19
C ALA A 255 -1.66 17.27 -5.69
N LYS A 256 -0.63 17.96 -6.18
CA LYS A 256 -0.42 18.18 -7.63
C LYS A 256 0.33 17.01 -8.26
N LEU A 257 1.26 16.42 -7.54
CA LEU A 257 2.08 15.28 -7.97
C LEU A 257 2.65 14.59 -6.75
N GLY A 258 2.93 13.29 -6.87
CA GLY A 258 3.66 12.55 -5.85
C GLY A 258 4.58 11.49 -6.44
N LEU A 259 5.36 10.90 -5.55
CA LEU A 259 6.23 9.75 -5.84
C LEU A 259 5.96 8.65 -4.83
N ARG A 260 6.04 7.39 -5.28
CA ARG A 260 5.94 6.19 -4.45
C ARG A 260 7.20 5.37 -4.57
N GLY A 261 7.74 4.95 -3.43
CA GLY A 261 8.72 3.89 -3.31
C GLY A 261 8.18 2.79 -2.40
N VAL A 262 8.39 1.54 -2.73
CA VAL A 262 7.98 0.42 -1.87
C VAL A 262 9.15 -0.54 -1.70
N LEU A 263 9.40 -0.96 -0.48
CA LEU A 263 10.33 -2.01 -0.13
C LEU A 263 9.58 -3.08 0.63
N ILE A 264 9.61 -4.33 0.16
CA ILE A 264 8.90 -5.44 0.79
C ILE A 264 9.92 -6.49 1.23
N PHE A 265 10.01 -6.73 2.53
CA PHE A 265 10.74 -7.86 3.09
C PHE A 265 9.84 -9.09 3.12
N VAL A 266 10.35 -10.21 2.64
CA VAL A 266 9.64 -11.49 2.56
C VAL A 266 10.28 -12.48 3.50
N PHE A 267 9.52 -13.04 4.42
CA PHE A 267 10.03 -13.99 5.40
C PHE A 267 9.55 -15.41 5.06
N PRO A 268 10.45 -16.41 5.09
CA PRO A 268 10.02 -17.79 4.96
C PRO A 268 9.11 -18.17 6.13
N LYS A 269 8.17 -19.08 5.86
CA LYS A 269 7.37 -19.75 6.89
C LYS A 269 8.12 -20.94 7.44
#